data_62a17c879f66bba6c8362ce42b3a0c8a
#
_entry.id   62a17c879f66bba6c8362ce42b3a0c8a
#
_cell.length_a   1.000
_cell.length_b   1.000
_cell.length_c   1.000
_cell.angle_alpha   90.00
_cell.angle_beta   90.00
_cell.angle_gamma   90.00
#
_symmetry.space_group_name_H-M   'P 1'
#
loop_
_entity.id
_entity.type
_entity.pdbx_description
1 polymer ?
#
loop_
_entity_poly.entity_id
_entity_poly.type
_entity_poly.pdbx_seq_one_letter_code
_entity_poly.pdbx_strand_id
1 'polypeptide(L)'
;MPTVLRIGALRVGIYPNDHRPPHVHVVGQGNEAVFVLNIPIGSVSLRENYGFARHDLTAIAQALGSNLGFLMRAWEEIHGPE
;
A
#
# COMPACT_ATOMS: atom_id res chain seq x y z
N MET A 1 2.67 -12.67 4.10
CA MET A 1 2.84 -11.29 3.59
C MET A 1 3.61 -10.48 4.61
N PRO A 2 4.77 -9.96 4.25
CA PRO A 2 5.48 -9.09 5.17
C PRO A 2 4.69 -7.81 5.41
N THR A 3 4.36 -7.57 6.67
CA THR A 3 3.63 -6.34 7.05
C THR A 3 4.66 -5.26 7.29
N VAL A 4 4.54 -4.16 6.56
CA VAL A 4 5.50 -3.05 6.66
C VAL A 4 4.95 -1.86 7.42
N LEU A 5 3.61 -1.78 7.55
CA LEU A 5 2.96 -0.67 8.22
C LEU A 5 1.59 -1.12 8.69
N ARG A 6 1.09 -0.52 9.77
CA ARG A 6 -0.27 -0.76 10.22
C ARG A 6 -1.06 0.53 10.21
N ILE A 7 -2.32 0.45 9.79
CA ILE A 7 -3.24 1.58 9.81
C ILE A 7 -4.44 1.10 10.62
N GLY A 8 -4.49 1.46 11.91
CA GLY A 8 -5.51 0.94 12.79
C GLY A 8 -5.46 -0.58 12.83
N ALA A 9 -6.56 -1.24 12.51
CA ALA A 9 -6.64 -2.70 12.48
C ALA A 9 -6.18 -3.28 11.15
N LEU A 10 -5.79 -2.45 10.20
CA LEU A 10 -5.41 -2.90 8.86
C LEU A 10 -3.90 -3.12 8.77
N ARG A 11 -3.51 -4.09 7.96
CA ARG A 11 -2.10 -4.38 7.69
C ARG A 11 -1.75 -3.94 6.28
N VAL A 12 -0.63 -3.24 6.14
CA VAL A 12 -0.09 -2.84 4.84
C VAL A 12 1.11 -3.72 4.58
N GLY A 13 1.10 -4.43 3.47
CA GLY A 13 2.16 -5.38 3.18
C GLY A 13 2.63 -5.32 1.74
N ILE A 14 3.79 -5.93 1.52
CA ILE A 14 4.41 -6.07 0.21
C ILE A 14 4.81 -7.53 0.06
N TYR A 15 4.37 -8.17 -1.02
CA TYR A 15 4.75 -9.56 -1.28
C TYR A 15 6.11 -9.59 -1.98
N PRO A 16 7.00 -10.51 -1.59
CA PRO A 16 8.33 -10.58 -2.23
C PRO A 16 8.27 -10.83 -3.73
N ASN A 17 7.23 -11.47 -4.21
CA ASN A 17 7.10 -11.77 -5.65
C ASN A 17 6.20 -10.79 -6.40
N ASP A 18 5.87 -9.64 -5.77
CA ASP A 18 5.14 -8.58 -6.47
C ASP A 18 6.02 -8.03 -7.60
N HIS A 19 5.36 -7.52 -8.64
CA HIS A 19 6.04 -6.92 -9.79
C HIS A 19 5.79 -5.42 -9.83
N ARG A 20 6.69 -4.70 -10.50
CA ARG A 20 6.51 -3.26 -10.69
C ARG A 20 5.24 -2.99 -11.48
N PRO A 21 4.61 -1.83 -11.28
CA PRO A 21 5.08 -0.69 -10.48
C PRO A 21 4.98 -0.97 -8.97
N PRO A 22 5.72 -0.20 -8.14
CA PRO A 22 5.65 -0.36 -6.70
C PRO A 22 4.22 -0.20 -6.20
N HIS A 23 3.79 -1.12 -5.36
CA HIS A 23 2.43 -1.11 -4.82
C HIS A 23 2.39 -1.82 -3.49
N VAL A 24 1.32 -1.58 -2.74
CA VAL A 24 1.11 -2.20 -1.43
C VAL A 24 -0.27 -2.83 -1.37
N HIS A 25 -0.39 -3.84 -0.51
CA HIS A 25 -1.65 -4.51 -0.22
C HIS A 25 -2.12 -4.08 1.16
N VAL A 26 -3.37 -3.65 1.27
CA VAL A 26 -3.97 -3.26 2.54
C VAL A 26 -5.05 -4.27 2.87
N VAL A 27 -4.86 -4.98 4.00
CA VAL A 27 -5.70 -6.14 4.33
C VAL A 27 -6.21 -6.00 5.76
N GLY A 28 -7.45 -6.33 5.97
CA GLY A 28 -8.04 -6.41 7.29
C GLY A 28 -9.55 -6.41 7.23
N GLN A 29 -10.16 -6.91 8.32
CA GLN A 29 -11.60 -6.92 8.46
C GLN A 29 -12.32 -7.64 7.31
N GLY A 30 -11.65 -8.64 6.73
CA GLY A 30 -12.19 -9.39 5.61
C GLY A 30 -12.11 -8.71 4.27
N ASN A 31 -11.43 -7.57 4.19
CA ASN A 31 -11.33 -6.78 2.96
C ASN A 31 -9.88 -6.65 2.52
N GLU A 32 -9.69 -6.33 1.24
CA GLU A 32 -8.35 -6.11 0.69
C GLU A 32 -8.39 -5.04 -0.39
N ALA A 33 -7.34 -4.22 -0.45
CA ALA A 33 -7.18 -3.23 -1.52
C ALA A 33 -5.72 -3.19 -1.93
N VAL A 34 -5.47 -2.79 -3.19
CA VAL A 34 -4.12 -2.64 -3.72
C VAL A 34 -3.96 -1.20 -4.17
N PHE A 35 -2.91 -0.54 -3.68
CA PHE A 35 -2.61 0.84 -4.03
C PHE A 35 -1.25 0.93 -4.68
N VAL A 36 -1.18 1.62 -5.82
CA VAL A 36 0.08 1.89 -6.51
C VAL A 36 0.73 3.12 -5.90
N LEU A 37 2.05 3.06 -5.70
CA LEU A 37 2.83 4.16 -5.13
C LEU A 37 3.36 5.01 -6.26
N ASN A 38 2.87 6.24 -6.39
CA ASN A 38 3.27 7.16 -7.47
C ASN A 38 4.30 8.15 -6.92
N ILE A 39 5.53 7.71 -6.79
CA ILE A 39 6.55 8.45 -6.05
C ILE A 39 6.88 9.81 -6.64
N PRO A 40 7.14 9.95 -7.95
CA PRO A 40 7.44 11.30 -8.45
C PRO A 40 6.31 12.28 -8.24
N ILE A 41 5.06 11.80 -8.18
CA ILE A 41 3.89 12.64 -8.01
C ILE A 41 3.59 12.87 -6.53
N GLY A 42 4.00 11.93 -5.67
CA GLY A 42 3.78 12.03 -4.23
C GLY A 42 2.39 11.61 -3.81
N SER A 43 1.79 10.66 -4.51
CA SER A 43 0.44 10.20 -4.22
C SER A 43 0.33 8.69 -4.37
N VAL A 44 -0.85 8.15 -4.03
CA VAL A 44 -1.16 6.74 -4.25
C VAL A 44 -2.40 6.65 -5.13
N SER A 45 -2.51 5.56 -5.87
CA SER A 45 -3.66 5.30 -6.73
C SER A 45 -4.27 3.96 -6.39
N LEU A 46 -5.59 3.92 -6.25
CA LEU A 46 -6.29 2.65 -6.02
C LEU A 46 -6.26 1.83 -7.29
N ARG A 47 -5.79 0.59 -7.18
CA ARG A 47 -5.73 -0.33 -8.32
C ARG A 47 -6.79 -1.42 -8.21
N GLU A 48 -7.01 -1.95 -7.00
CA GLU A 48 -8.02 -3.00 -6.78
C GLU A 48 -8.64 -2.80 -5.40
N ASN A 49 -9.92 -3.12 -5.30
CA ASN A 49 -10.63 -3.05 -4.04
C ASN A 49 -11.59 -4.24 -3.93
N TYR A 50 -11.46 -4.94 -2.82
CA TYR A 50 -12.33 -6.07 -2.49
C TYR A 50 -12.92 -5.84 -1.10
N GLY A 51 -14.04 -5.11 -1.05
CA GLY A 51 -14.85 -5.01 0.15
C GLY A 51 -14.81 -3.70 0.91
N PHE A 52 -13.79 -2.86 0.76
CA PHE A 52 -13.76 -1.59 1.49
C PHE A 52 -14.77 -0.60 0.94
N ALA A 53 -15.40 0.15 1.84
CA ALA A 53 -16.27 1.26 1.46
C ALA A 53 -15.44 2.44 0.97
N ARG A 54 -16.07 3.37 0.24
CA ARG A 54 -15.36 4.51 -0.32
C ARG A 54 -14.68 5.34 0.76
N HIS A 55 -15.36 5.61 1.88
CA HIS A 55 -14.77 6.44 2.94
C HIS A 55 -13.56 5.74 3.57
N ASP A 56 -13.57 4.41 3.63
CA ASP A 56 -12.42 3.66 4.11
C ASP A 56 -11.24 3.82 3.16
N LEU A 57 -11.50 3.73 1.86
CA LEU A 57 -10.44 3.87 0.86
C LEU A 57 -9.82 5.25 0.90
N THR A 58 -10.63 6.29 1.12
CA THR A 58 -10.13 7.66 1.24
C THR A 58 -9.19 7.78 2.45
N ALA A 59 -9.60 7.26 3.59
CA ALA A 59 -8.78 7.31 4.80
C ALA A 59 -7.49 6.53 4.62
N ILE A 60 -7.57 5.35 4.00
CA ILE A 60 -6.40 4.51 3.73
C ILE A 60 -5.44 5.26 2.81
N ALA A 61 -5.95 5.85 1.72
CA ALA A 61 -5.11 6.58 0.77
C ALA A 61 -4.37 7.73 1.45
N GLN A 62 -5.05 8.45 2.36
CA GLN A 62 -4.42 9.53 3.09
C GLN A 62 -3.29 9.04 3.98
N ALA A 63 -3.53 7.93 4.69
CA ALA A 63 -2.52 7.36 5.58
C ALA A 63 -1.31 6.85 4.78
N LEU A 64 -1.55 6.21 3.63
CA LEU A 64 -0.47 5.74 2.77
C LEU A 64 0.32 6.92 2.22
N GLY A 65 -0.36 7.98 1.78
CA GLY A 65 0.29 9.16 1.27
C GLY A 65 1.20 9.83 2.29
N SER A 66 0.80 9.81 3.56
CA SER A 66 1.60 10.36 4.64
C SER A 66 2.84 9.53 4.95
N ASN A 67 2.90 8.29 4.45
CA ASN A 67 4.00 7.36 4.71
C ASN A 67 4.70 6.94 3.41
N LEU A 68 4.56 7.73 2.35
CA LEU A 68 4.97 7.31 1.01
C LEU A 68 6.47 7.02 0.92
N GLY A 69 7.30 7.88 1.52
CA GLY A 69 8.75 7.65 1.50
C GLY A 69 9.14 6.37 2.23
N PHE A 70 8.51 6.13 3.38
CA PHE A 70 8.74 4.91 4.15
C PHE A 70 8.35 3.68 3.33
N LEU A 71 7.19 3.73 2.67
CA LEU A 71 6.69 2.60 1.89
C LEU A 71 7.58 2.34 0.69
N MET A 72 8.10 3.38 0.07
CA MET A 72 9.00 3.21 -1.07
C MET A 72 10.31 2.57 -0.64
N ARG A 73 10.85 2.97 0.51
CA ARG A 73 12.05 2.33 1.04
C ARG A 73 11.79 0.86 1.37
N ALA A 74 10.61 0.56 1.91
CA ALA A 74 10.24 -0.84 2.20
C ALA A 74 10.18 -1.65 0.90
N TRP A 75 9.61 -1.08 -0.14
CA TRP A 75 9.56 -1.74 -1.45
C TRP A 75 10.97 -2.03 -1.96
N GLU A 76 11.85 -1.03 -1.88
CA GLU A 76 13.22 -1.18 -2.37
C GLU A 76 14.02 -2.21 -1.57
N GLU A 77 13.78 -2.31 -0.26
CA GLU A 77 14.45 -3.32 0.55
C GLU A 77 14.06 -4.73 0.14
N ILE A 78 12.81 -4.91 -0.29
CA ILE A 78 12.31 -6.23 -0.67
C ILE A 78 12.67 -6.55 -2.12
N HIS A 79 12.59 -5.56 -3.01
CA HIS A 79 12.71 -5.77 -4.46
C HIS A 79 13.98 -5.18 -5.07
N GLY A 80 14.77 -4.45 -4.30
CA GLY A 80 15.94 -3.75 -4.80
C GLY A 80 15.59 -2.40 -5.38
N PRO A 81 16.62 -1.56 -5.67
CA PRO A 81 16.38 -0.19 -6.14
C PRO A 81 15.81 -0.11 -7.55
N GLU A 82 15.83 -1.20 -8.28
CA GLU A 82 15.20 -1.29 -9.58
C GLU A 82 13.85 -1.91 -9.44
#